data_dcbd4b81062c246bbdd148633f364bdc
#
_entry.id   dcbd4b81062c246bbdd148633f364bdc
#
_cell.length_a   1.000
_cell.length_b   1.000
_cell.length_c   1.000
_cell.angle_alpha   90.00
_cell.angle_beta   90.00
_cell.angle_gamma   90.00
#
_symmetry.space_group_name_H-M   'P 1'
#
loop_
_entity.id
_entity.type
_entity.pdbx_description
1 polymer ?
#
loop_
_entity_poly.entity_id
_entity_poly.type
_entity_poly.pdbx_seq_one_letter_code
_entity_poly.pdbx_strand_id
1 'polypeptide(L)'
;MKKARILLADDHPHLVEKVTQLLQPEYEVLGAVSDGQALVSAAERLKPDVLVLDVTMPILDGIEAAKKLKAQGCESKIVFLTVHSDPDYLRACLAAGGLGYVSKSRMASDLLHAVHHALTERIFISPTMTGQK
;
A
#
# COMPACT_ATOMS: atom_id res chain seq x y z
N MET A 1 -9.84 13.29 17.71
CA MET A 1 -10.16 12.40 16.60
C MET A 1 -9.12 11.29 16.51
N LYS A 2 -9.56 10.11 16.18
CA LYS A 2 -8.63 8.99 16.05
C LYS A 2 -7.87 9.09 14.74
N LYS A 3 -6.59 8.77 14.78
CA LYS A 3 -5.79 8.66 13.58
C LYS A 3 -6.23 7.44 12.77
N ALA A 4 -6.17 7.53 11.46
CA ALA A 4 -6.39 6.38 10.61
C ALA A 4 -5.34 5.33 10.90
N ARG A 5 -5.72 4.06 10.82
CA ARG A 5 -4.88 2.90 11.16
C ARG A 5 -4.33 2.30 9.89
N ILE A 6 -3.02 2.08 9.87
CA ILE A 6 -2.32 1.61 8.68
C ILE A 6 -1.54 0.34 8.98
N LEU A 7 -1.69 -0.66 8.12
CA LEU A 7 -0.91 -1.88 8.17
C LEU A 7 0.03 -1.89 6.97
N LEU A 8 1.30 -2.22 7.20
CA LEU A 8 2.32 -2.26 6.17
C LEU A 8 2.62 -3.69 5.75
N ALA A 9 2.96 -3.88 4.48
CA ALA A 9 3.44 -5.17 3.99
C ALA A 9 4.62 -4.93 3.06
N ASP A 10 5.80 -5.38 3.48
CA ASP A 10 7.03 -5.27 2.70
C ASP A 10 8.06 -6.18 3.35
N ASP A 11 8.86 -6.87 2.54
CA ASP A 11 9.87 -7.80 3.05
C ASP A 11 11.24 -7.14 3.25
N HIS A 12 11.32 -5.81 3.17
CA HIS A 12 12.56 -5.06 3.36
C HIS A 12 12.51 -4.26 4.66
N PRO A 13 13.21 -4.70 5.73
CA PRO A 13 13.12 -4.05 7.05
C PRO A 13 13.46 -2.55 7.05
N HIS A 14 14.47 -2.16 6.26
CA HIS A 14 14.87 -0.75 6.21
C HIS A 14 13.76 0.11 5.61
N LEU A 15 13.06 -0.41 4.60
CA LEU A 15 11.97 0.31 3.98
C LEU A 15 10.79 0.41 4.93
N VAL A 16 10.49 -0.66 5.65
CA VAL A 16 9.42 -0.66 6.65
C VAL A 16 9.67 0.43 7.68
N GLU A 17 10.90 0.55 8.17
CA GLU A 17 11.25 1.57 9.14
C GLU A 17 11.05 2.96 8.58
N LYS A 18 11.51 3.20 7.34
CA LYS A 18 11.38 4.50 6.70
C LYS A 18 9.92 4.88 6.46
N VAL A 19 9.12 3.94 5.97
CA VAL A 19 7.69 4.16 5.75
C VAL A 19 6.99 4.48 7.08
N THR A 20 7.32 3.73 8.13
CA THR A 20 6.75 3.96 9.44
C THR A 20 7.06 5.38 9.93
N GLN A 21 8.31 5.83 9.77
CA GLN A 21 8.70 7.18 10.17
C GLN A 21 7.94 8.25 9.38
N LEU A 22 7.69 8.01 8.10
CA LEU A 22 6.96 8.96 7.28
C LEU A 22 5.50 9.06 7.70
N LEU A 23 4.89 7.97 8.11
CA LEU A 23 3.46 7.90 8.40
C LEU A 23 3.08 8.25 9.84
N GLN A 24 3.92 7.92 10.81
CA GLN A 24 3.59 8.07 12.23
C GLN A 24 3.16 9.46 12.68
N PRO A 25 3.71 10.55 12.12
CA PRO A 25 3.24 11.88 12.56
C PRO A 25 1.74 12.09 12.35
N GLU A 26 1.13 11.47 11.35
CA GLU A 26 -0.28 11.70 11.02
C GLU A 26 -1.15 10.47 11.20
N TYR A 27 -0.56 9.27 11.21
CA TYR A 27 -1.34 8.02 11.20
C TYR A 27 -0.83 7.05 12.25
N GLU A 28 -1.72 6.11 12.64
CA GLU A 28 -1.32 5.04 13.55
C GLU A 28 -0.85 3.84 12.73
N VAL A 29 0.43 3.51 12.81
CA VAL A 29 0.98 2.34 12.13
C VAL A 29 0.83 1.15 13.04
N LEU A 30 0.00 0.19 12.64
CA LEU A 30 -0.31 -0.99 13.46
C LEU A 30 0.82 -2.00 13.51
N GLY A 31 1.61 -2.07 12.45
CA GLY A 31 2.70 -3.01 12.36
C GLY A 31 3.01 -3.29 10.91
N ALA A 32 3.88 -4.27 10.67
CA ALA A 32 4.30 -4.66 9.33
C ALA A 32 4.38 -6.18 9.23
N VAL A 33 4.02 -6.68 8.05
CA VAL A 33 4.18 -8.09 7.71
C VAL A 33 5.08 -8.18 6.49
N SER A 34 5.67 -9.36 6.25
CA SER A 34 6.71 -9.49 5.24
C SER A 34 6.32 -10.36 4.04
N ASP A 35 5.10 -10.86 4.01
CA ASP A 35 4.61 -11.61 2.85
C ASP A 35 3.09 -11.46 2.71
N GLY A 36 2.59 -11.84 1.53
CA GLY A 36 1.18 -11.63 1.21
C GLY A 36 0.22 -12.49 2.02
N GLN A 37 0.65 -13.69 2.43
CA GLN A 37 -0.21 -14.56 3.23
C GLN A 37 -0.39 -13.98 4.64
N ALA A 38 0.69 -13.51 5.24
CA ALA A 38 0.62 -12.85 6.54
C ALA A 38 -0.21 -11.57 6.47
N LEU A 39 -0.12 -10.86 5.34
CA LEU A 39 -0.93 -9.67 5.12
C LEU A 39 -2.41 -9.97 5.14
N VAL A 40 -2.84 -11.00 4.41
CA VAL A 40 -4.25 -11.36 4.35
C VAL A 40 -4.78 -11.69 5.75
N SER A 41 -4.03 -12.49 6.51
CA SER A 41 -4.43 -12.85 7.87
C SER A 41 -4.50 -11.65 8.80
N ALA A 42 -3.48 -10.78 8.74
CA ALA A 42 -3.43 -9.61 9.62
C ALA A 42 -4.52 -8.59 9.27
N ALA A 43 -4.79 -8.40 7.98
CA ALA A 43 -5.83 -7.46 7.56
C ALA A 43 -7.21 -7.90 8.02
N GLU A 44 -7.49 -9.20 7.98
CA GLU A 44 -8.75 -9.73 8.47
C GLU A 44 -8.91 -9.52 9.97
N ARG A 45 -7.82 -9.72 10.72
CA ARG A 45 -7.85 -9.59 12.18
C ARG A 45 -7.88 -8.15 12.65
N LEU A 46 -7.05 -7.29 12.04
CA LEU A 46 -6.85 -5.93 12.51
C LEU A 46 -7.79 -4.91 11.86
N LYS A 47 -8.29 -5.20 10.68
CA LYS A 47 -9.20 -4.33 9.93
C LYS A 47 -8.67 -2.89 9.83
N PRO A 48 -7.48 -2.70 9.25
CA PRO A 48 -6.92 -1.37 9.13
C PRO A 48 -7.72 -0.51 8.16
N ASP A 49 -7.56 0.81 8.28
CA ASP A 49 -8.22 1.73 7.35
C ASP A 49 -7.49 1.73 6.00
N VAL A 50 -6.17 1.63 6.03
CA VAL A 50 -5.34 1.62 4.83
C VAL A 50 -4.29 0.53 4.92
N LEU A 51 -4.04 -0.11 3.78
CA LEU A 51 -2.95 -1.06 3.61
C LEU A 51 -1.92 -0.41 2.69
N VAL A 52 -0.66 -0.39 3.11
CA VAL A 52 0.46 0.08 2.27
C VAL A 52 1.29 -1.14 1.93
N LEU A 53 1.25 -1.55 0.67
CA LEU A 53 1.76 -2.83 0.20
C LEU A 53 2.87 -2.69 -0.81
N ASP A 54 3.94 -3.48 -0.64
CA ASP A 54 4.89 -3.70 -1.72
C ASP A 54 4.21 -4.60 -2.77
N VAL A 55 4.42 -4.29 -4.04
CA VAL A 55 3.90 -5.12 -5.13
C VAL A 55 4.55 -6.50 -5.13
N THR A 56 5.85 -6.56 -4.87
CA THR A 56 6.62 -7.82 -4.93
C THR A 56 6.97 -8.31 -3.54
N MET A 57 6.37 -9.43 -3.14
CA MET A 57 6.63 -10.08 -1.85
C MET A 57 6.65 -11.59 -2.02
N PRO A 58 7.35 -12.32 -1.12
CA PRO A 58 7.37 -13.78 -1.19
C PRO A 58 6.01 -14.38 -0.83
N ILE A 59 5.84 -15.64 -1.20
CA ILE A 59 4.68 -16.48 -0.93
C ILE A 59 3.46 -16.03 -1.72
N LEU A 60 3.03 -14.79 -1.54
CA LEU A 60 1.89 -14.20 -2.24
C LEU A 60 2.23 -12.74 -2.45
N ASP A 61 2.32 -12.29 -3.70
CA ASP A 61 2.70 -10.89 -3.94
C ASP A 61 1.58 -9.92 -3.59
N GLY A 62 1.91 -8.62 -3.60
CA GLY A 62 0.97 -7.60 -3.15
C GLY A 62 -0.28 -7.51 -3.99
N ILE A 63 -0.18 -7.72 -5.30
CA ILE A 63 -1.35 -7.65 -6.19
C ILE A 63 -2.27 -8.84 -5.93
N GLU A 64 -1.72 -10.04 -5.80
CA GLU A 64 -2.51 -11.22 -5.51
C GLU A 64 -3.15 -11.14 -4.13
N ALA A 65 -2.41 -10.62 -3.14
CA ALA A 65 -2.95 -10.42 -1.79
C ALA A 65 -4.13 -9.43 -1.83
N ALA A 66 -3.98 -8.35 -2.59
CA ALA A 66 -5.05 -7.35 -2.71
C ALA A 66 -6.30 -7.94 -3.34
N LYS A 67 -6.13 -8.75 -4.39
CA LYS A 67 -7.26 -9.44 -5.05
C LYS A 67 -7.97 -10.36 -4.07
N LYS A 68 -7.21 -11.11 -3.29
CA LYS A 68 -7.76 -12.04 -2.33
C LYS A 68 -8.54 -11.31 -1.23
N LEU A 69 -7.99 -10.23 -0.72
CA LEU A 69 -8.66 -9.42 0.29
C LEU A 69 -9.96 -8.85 -0.24
N LYS A 70 -9.93 -8.33 -1.47
CA LYS A 70 -11.14 -7.76 -2.07
C LYS A 70 -12.22 -8.82 -2.25
N ALA A 71 -11.84 -10.02 -2.69
CA ALA A 71 -12.77 -11.13 -2.82
C ALA A 71 -13.40 -11.55 -1.50
N GLN A 72 -12.70 -11.31 -0.39
CA GLN A 72 -13.18 -11.62 0.95
C GLN A 72 -13.98 -10.48 1.59
N GLY A 73 -14.21 -9.39 0.84
CA GLY A 73 -14.98 -8.27 1.34
C GLY A 73 -14.21 -7.28 2.20
N CYS A 74 -12.88 -7.29 2.12
CA CYS A 74 -12.06 -6.35 2.87
C CYS A 74 -12.33 -4.92 2.42
N GLU A 75 -12.57 -4.02 3.38
CA GLU A 75 -12.88 -2.62 3.08
C GLU A 75 -11.70 -1.69 3.22
N SER A 76 -10.53 -2.20 3.58
CA SER A 76 -9.33 -1.38 3.69
C SER A 76 -8.97 -0.76 2.35
N LYS A 77 -8.55 0.49 2.37
CA LYS A 77 -8.05 1.16 1.16
C LYS A 77 -6.63 0.69 0.91
N ILE A 78 -6.23 0.57 -0.34
CA ILE A 78 -4.94 -0.01 -0.70
C ILE A 78 -4.07 1.00 -1.42
N VAL A 79 -2.84 1.17 -0.91
CA VAL A 79 -1.79 1.96 -1.53
C VAL A 79 -0.62 1.03 -1.83
N PHE A 80 -0.22 0.93 -3.10
CA PHE A 80 0.91 0.11 -3.49
C PHE A 80 2.20 0.92 -3.52
N LEU A 81 3.28 0.33 -3.00
CA LEU A 81 4.64 0.86 -3.14
C LEU A 81 5.39 -0.05 -4.08
N THR A 82 6.16 0.52 -5.03
CA THR A 82 6.84 -0.32 -5.99
C THR A 82 8.07 0.35 -6.58
N VAL A 83 9.04 -0.47 -7.00
CA VAL A 83 10.16 -0.02 -7.82
C VAL A 83 9.84 -0.15 -9.32
N HIS A 84 8.72 -0.79 -9.64
CA HIS A 84 8.32 -1.01 -11.04
C HIS A 84 7.61 0.22 -11.60
N SER A 85 8.00 0.63 -12.81
CA SER A 85 7.34 1.74 -13.50
C SER A 85 6.60 1.28 -14.74
N ASP A 86 6.51 -0.04 -14.94
CA ASP A 86 5.83 -0.64 -16.09
C ASP A 86 4.33 -0.37 -16.01
N PRO A 87 3.71 0.14 -17.10
CA PRO A 87 2.26 0.37 -17.12
C PRO A 87 1.43 -0.88 -16.82
N ASP A 88 1.95 -2.07 -17.12
CA ASP A 88 1.23 -3.31 -16.84
C ASP A 88 1.06 -3.53 -15.33
N TYR A 89 2.09 -3.20 -14.54
CA TYR A 89 1.98 -3.27 -13.08
C TYR A 89 0.95 -2.26 -12.56
N LEU A 90 0.95 -1.05 -13.12
CA LEU A 90 -0.02 -0.04 -12.72
C LEU A 90 -1.44 -0.52 -12.99
N ARG A 91 -1.69 -1.04 -14.18
CA ARG A 91 -3.02 -1.55 -14.54
C ARG A 91 -3.45 -2.68 -13.61
N ALA A 92 -2.52 -3.60 -13.31
CA ALA A 92 -2.82 -4.71 -12.40
C ALA A 92 -3.16 -4.23 -10.99
N CYS A 93 -2.43 -3.24 -10.49
CA CYS A 93 -2.71 -2.67 -9.17
C CYS A 93 -4.07 -1.98 -9.12
N LEU A 94 -4.40 -1.22 -10.16
CA LEU A 94 -5.70 -0.56 -10.23
C LEU A 94 -6.83 -1.57 -10.32
N ALA A 95 -6.64 -2.63 -11.13
CA ALA A 95 -7.63 -3.69 -11.29
C ALA A 95 -7.83 -4.46 -9.99
N ALA A 96 -6.80 -4.56 -9.17
CA ALA A 96 -6.89 -5.22 -7.86
C ALA A 96 -7.53 -4.33 -6.78
N GLY A 97 -7.95 -3.13 -7.15
CA GLY A 97 -8.61 -2.20 -6.23
C GLY A 97 -7.70 -1.19 -5.57
N GLY A 98 -6.46 -1.05 -6.03
CA GLY A 98 -5.54 -0.06 -5.47
C GLY A 98 -6.00 1.35 -5.75
N LEU A 99 -5.88 2.22 -4.75
CA LEU A 99 -6.18 3.65 -4.88
C LEU A 99 -4.89 4.48 -4.93
N GLY A 100 -3.78 3.93 -4.46
CA GLY A 100 -2.50 4.60 -4.55
C GLY A 100 -1.47 3.73 -5.24
N TYR A 101 -0.63 4.36 -6.05
CA TYR A 101 0.47 3.69 -6.73
C TYR A 101 1.68 4.60 -6.62
N VAL A 102 2.55 4.31 -5.65
CA VAL A 102 3.66 5.19 -5.29
C VAL A 102 5.00 4.54 -5.64
N SER A 103 5.83 5.31 -6.35
CA SER A 103 7.20 4.89 -6.63
C SER A 103 8.02 4.92 -5.34
N LYS A 104 8.77 3.86 -5.07
CA LYS A 104 9.64 3.82 -3.88
C LYS A 104 10.67 4.95 -3.90
N SER A 105 11.08 5.41 -5.08
CA SER A 105 12.02 6.52 -5.18
C SER A 105 11.40 7.87 -4.83
N ARG A 106 10.07 7.95 -4.76
CA ARG A 106 9.35 9.18 -4.45
C ARG A 106 8.52 9.11 -3.19
N MET A 107 8.70 8.08 -2.37
CA MET A 107 7.81 7.91 -1.23
C MET A 107 7.89 9.03 -0.21
N ALA A 108 9.04 9.69 -0.07
CA ALA A 108 9.16 10.82 0.86
C ALA A 108 8.25 11.98 0.48
N SER A 109 8.03 12.20 -0.83
CA SER A 109 7.17 13.28 -1.31
C SER A 109 5.73 12.84 -1.57
N ASP A 110 5.52 11.55 -1.90
CA ASP A 110 4.23 11.10 -2.43
C ASP A 110 3.41 10.25 -1.47
N LEU A 111 4.04 9.54 -0.53
CA LEU A 111 3.31 8.53 0.26
C LEU A 111 2.17 9.12 1.10
N LEU A 112 2.43 10.21 1.81
CA LEU A 112 1.39 10.84 2.62
C LEU A 112 0.22 11.30 1.77
N HIS A 113 0.51 11.85 0.59
CA HIS A 113 -0.55 12.27 -0.34
C HIS A 113 -1.37 11.08 -0.82
N ALA A 114 -0.70 9.96 -1.12
CA ALA A 114 -1.39 8.77 -1.58
C ALA A 114 -2.32 8.20 -0.51
N VAL A 115 -1.85 8.15 0.73
CA VAL A 115 -2.67 7.66 1.85
C VAL A 115 -3.87 8.59 2.05
N HIS A 116 -3.63 9.90 2.03
CA HIS A 116 -4.71 10.87 2.18
C HIS A 116 -5.76 10.73 1.08
N HIS A 117 -5.31 10.57 -0.17
CA HIS A 117 -6.24 10.35 -1.30
C HIS A 117 -7.03 9.06 -1.12
N ALA A 118 -6.35 7.98 -0.70
CA ALA A 118 -7.01 6.69 -0.51
C ALA A 118 -8.13 6.79 0.53
N LEU A 119 -7.89 7.50 1.62
CA LEU A 119 -8.89 7.69 2.66
C LEU A 119 -10.13 8.43 2.18
N THR A 120 -10.00 9.26 1.15
CA THR A 120 -11.12 9.95 0.54
C THR A 120 -11.57 9.28 -0.77
N GLU A 121 -11.15 8.05 -0.99
CA GLU A 121 -11.50 7.23 -2.14
C GLU A 121 -11.11 7.87 -3.47
N ARG A 122 -9.98 8.56 -3.49
CA ARG A 122 -9.41 9.16 -4.70
C ARG A 122 -8.13 8.44 -5.08
N ILE A 123 -7.85 8.38 -6.38
CA ILE A 123 -6.67 7.71 -6.90
C ILE A 123 -5.49 8.67 -6.92
N PHE A 124 -4.33 8.19 -6.44
CA PHE A 124 -3.07 8.90 -6.54
C PHE A 124 -2.04 8.01 -7.23
N ILE A 125 -1.41 8.55 -8.25
CA ILE A 125 -0.36 7.83 -9.00
C ILE A 125 0.87 8.73 -9.05
N SER A 126 2.02 8.20 -8.62
CA SER A 126 3.28 8.96 -8.71
C SER A 126 3.52 9.39 -10.16
N PRO A 127 3.99 10.63 -10.40
CA PRO A 127 4.18 11.12 -11.78
C PRO A 127 5.07 10.23 -12.64
N THR A 128 6.09 9.61 -12.07
CA THR A 128 6.98 8.72 -12.81
C THR A 128 6.27 7.46 -13.31
N MET A 129 5.13 7.11 -12.73
CA MET A 129 4.37 5.91 -13.08
C MET A 129 3.40 6.14 -14.23
N THR A 130 3.10 7.40 -14.54
CA THR A 130 2.19 7.74 -15.64
C THR A 130 2.91 7.95 -16.96
N GLY A 131 4.25 7.82 -16.98
CA GLY A 131 5.05 8.07 -18.17
C GLY A 131 5.31 9.54 -18.45
N GLN A 132 4.86 10.43 -17.61
CA GLN A 132 5.11 11.86 -17.75
C GLN A 132 6.49 12.22 -17.23
N LYS A 133 7.10 13.17 -17.86
CA LYS A 133 8.47 13.58 -17.53
C LYS A 133 8.52 14.92 -16.83
#